data_7fc3f5ab81488e7c0e959225b089183a
#
_entry.id   7fc3f5ab81488e7c0e959225b089183a
#
_cell.length_a   1.000
_cell.length_b   1.000
_cell.length_c   1.000
_cell.angle_alpha   90.00
_cell.angle_beta   90.00
_cell.angle_gamma   90.00
#
_symmetry.space_group_name_H-M   'P 1'
#
loop_
_entity.id
_entity.type
_entity.pdbx_description
1 polymer ?
#
loop_
_entity_poly.entity_id
_entity_poly.type
_entity_poly.pdbx_seq_one_letter_code
_entity_poly.pdbx_strand_id
1 'polypeptide(L)'
;MKRYARIYVQFLKQYLKTLLEYKEDFIYGILGFFLVQATSIIFISLIFNNVPTLSGWSFYEIIFIYGFSQIPRGIDHIFTDYLWIFSGKSIVRGEFDRYLLRPLNPLFQVIAERFQPDGFGELVVGFILVVYSAIKLSVNITPLWIIGFIIAVIGGTLIYTGVKLATASISFWTKTSFRHVQIAYGLSDFSKYPISIYPGAIKFLLTFIIPFAFTGYYPGTYLLGKESFFMGVILTLIVGVLSIIVSYRIWLKGVSSYESSGN
;
A
#
# COMPACT_ATOMS: atom_id res chain seq x y z
N MET A 1 -22.55 10.39 -6.38
CA MET A 1 -21.64 9.28 -6.77
C MET A 1 -21.39 9.21 -8.27
N LYS A 2 -22.40 9.13 -9.16
CA LYS A 2 -22.22 9.01 -10.64
C LYS A 2 -21.32 10.11 -11.26
N ARG A 3 -21.38 11.37 -10.75
CA ARG A 3 -20.55 12.48 -11.24
C ARG A 3 -19.07 12.26 -10.97
N TYR A 4 -18.68 11.87 -9.74
CA TYR A 4 -17.29 11.61 -9.37
C TYR A 4 -16.69 10.42 -10.14
N ALA A 5 -17.45 9.33 -10.32
CA ALA A 5 -17.01 8.19 -11.12
C ALA A 5 -16.76 8.58 -12.58
N ARG A 6 -17.64 9.40 -13.19
CA ARG A 6 -17.44 9.89 -14.57
C ARG A 6 -16.19 10.75 -14.68
N ILE A 7 -15.98 11.66 -13.73
CA ILE A 7 -14.80 12.53 -13.70
C ILE A 7 -13.53 11.67 -13.54
N TYR A 8 -13.52 10.70 -12.62
CA TYR A 8 -12.39 9.81 -12.42
C TYR A 8 -12.03 9.03 -13.72
N VAL A 9 -13.02 8.49 -14.41
CA VAL A 9 -12.81 7.80 -15.70
C VAL A 9 -12.21 8.75 -16.76
N GLN A 10 -12.57 10.04 -16.77
CA GLN A 10 -11.97 11.02 -17.67
C GLN A 10 -10.49 11.28 -17.32
N PHE A 11 -10.16 11.45 -16.04
CA PHE A 11 -8.77 11.57 -15.58
C PHE A 11 -7.96 10.33 -15.97
N LEU A 12 -8.50 9.13 -15.73
CA LEU A 12 -7.86 7.88 -16.10
C LEU A 12 -7.60 7.79 -17.62
N LYS A 13 -8.59 8.13 -18.46
CA LYS A 13 -8.42 8.12 -19.91
C LYS A 13 -7.34 9.10 -20.37
N GLN A 14 -7.30 10.29 -19.79
CA GLN A 14 -6.29 11.29 -20.10
C GLN A 14 -4.89 10.80 -19.72
N TYR A 15 -4.77 10.21 -18.53
CA TYR A 15 -3.50 9.68 -18.05
C TYR A 15 -3.01 8.49 -18.91
N LEU A 16 -3.90 7.57 -19.28
CA LEU A 16 -3.54 6.44 -20.16
C LEU A 16 -3.05 6.92 -21.54
N LYS A 17 -3.57 8.02 -22.07
CA LYS A 17 -3.03 8.62 -23.31
C LYS A 17 -1.59 9.09 -23.12
N THR A 18 -1.30 9.75 -22.01
CA THR A 18 0.07 10.18 -21.67
C THR A 18 1.03 9.01 -21.55
N LEU A 19 0.60 7.90 -20.94
CA LEU A 19 1.43 6.69 -20.84
C LEU A 19 1.77 6.06 -22.18
N LEU A 20 0.82 6.06 -23.13
CA LEU A 20 1.07 5.56 -24.47
C LEU A 20 2.08 6.42 -25.24
N GLU A 21 2.17 7.69 -24.90
CA GLU A 21 3.16 8.63 -25.45
C GLU A 21 4.57 8.37 -24.88
N TYR A 22 4.67 8.02 -23.60
CA TYR A 22 5.93 7.75 -22.89
C TYR A 22 6.12 6.25 -22.57
N LYS A 23 5.87 5.39 -23.55
CA LYS A 23 5.90 3.91 -23.36
C LYS A 23 7.25 3.36 -22.90
N GLU A 24 8.35 4.03 -23.25
CA GLU A 24 9.70 3.58 -22.88
C GLU A 24 9.92 3.71 -21.36
N ASP A 25 9.55 4.85 -20.77
CA ASP A 25 9.63 5.05 -19.33
C ASP A 25 8.80 4.00 -18.55
N PHE A 26 7.62 3.66 -19.09
CA PHE A 26 6.76 2.62 -18.53
C PHE A 26 7.44 1.23 -18.56
N ILE A 27 8.09 0.87 -19.68
CA ILE A 27 8.81 -0.41 -19.81
C ILE A 27 9.99 -0.45 -18.83
N TYR A 28 10.79 0.62 -18.73
CA TYR A 28 11.90 0.68 -17.77
C TYR A 28 11.42 0.60 -16.32
N GLY A 29 10.31 1.24 -16.00
CA GLY A 29 9.69 1.15 -14.66
C GLY A 29 9.31 -0.29 -14.32
N ILE A 30 8.64 -1.00 -15.23
CA ILE A 30 8.27 -2.41 -15.04
C ILE A 30 9.51 -3.29 -14.88
N LEU A 31 10.52 -3.13 -15.73
CA LEU A 31 11.77 -3.92 -15.64
C LEU A 31 12.47 -3.69 -14.30
N GLY A 32 12.60 -2.42 -13.88
CA GLY A 32 13.18 -2.07 -12.57
C GLY A 32 12.43 -2.71 -11.41
N PHE A 33 11.09 -2.68 -11.48
CA PHE A 33 10.23 -3.32 -10.48
C PHE A 33 10.50 -4.83 -10.40
N PHE A 34 10.48 -5.54 -11.53
CA PHE A 34 10.74 -6.98 -11.54
C PHE A 34 12.14 -7.34 -11.02
N LEU A 35 13.16 -6.53 -11.30
CA LEU A 35 14.52 -6.73 -10.76
C LEU A 35 14.53 -6.61 -9.23
N VAL A 36 13.84 -5.61 -8.66
CA VAL A 36 13.73 -5.45 -7.20
C VAL A 36 13.01 -6.63 -6.57
N GLN A 37 11.92 -7.10 -7.17
CA GLN A 37 11.17 -8.25 -6.68
C GLN A 37 11.99 -9.55 -6.77
N ALA A 38 12.66 -9.78 -7.90
CA ALA A 38 13.56 -10.92 -8.07
C ALA A 38 14.68 -10.93 -7.02
N THR A 39 15.33 -9.78 -6.78
CA THR A 39 16.35 -9.63 -5.74
C THR A 39 15.81 -9.98 -4.35
N SER A 40 14.61 -9.54 -4.02
CA SER A 40 13.96 -9.86 -2.73
C SER A 40 13.69 -11.37 -2.59
N ILE A 41 13.19 -12.02 -3.63
CA ILE A 41 12.93 -13.48 -3.63
C ILE A 41 14.23 -14.28 -3.55
N ILE A 42 15.26 -13.86 -4.32
CA ILE A 42 16.60 -14.48 -4.27
C ILE A 42 17.17 -14.36 -2.86
N PHE A 43 17.07 -13.19 -2.23
CA PHE A 43 17.54 -12.98 -0.86
C PHE A 43 16.86 -13.93 0.13
N ILE A 44 15.52 -14.07 0.07
CA ILE A 44 14.79 -15.04 0.89
C ILE A 44 15.29 -16.46 0.61
N SER A 45 15.45 -16.84 -0.67
CA SER A 45 15.94 -18.17 -1.07
C SER A 45 17.31 -18.46 -0.51
N LEU A 46 18.24 -17.48 -0.54
CA LEU A 46 19.58 -17.64 0.02
C LEU A 46 19.56 -17.87 1.55
N ILE A 47 18.66 -17.23 2.27
CA ILE A 47 18.49 -17.50 3.71
C ILE A 47 18.09 -18.97 3.91
N PHE A 48 17.09 -19.45 3.18
CA PHE A 48 16.58 -20.83 3.33
C PHE A 48 17.48 -21.91 2.78
N ASN A 49 18.49 -21.58 1.98
CA ASN A 49 19.56 -22.52 1.63
C ASN A 49 20.46 -22.85 2.83
N ASN A 50 20.49 -21.99 3.84
CA ASN A 50 21.33 -22.17 5.03
C ASN A 50 20.55 -22.61 6.28
N VAL A 51 19.24 -22.36 6.32
CA VAL A 51 18.38 -22.72 7.45
C VAL A 51 17.06 -23.34 6.96
N PRO A 52 16.59 -24.45 7.56
CA PRO A 52 15.35 -25.10 7.12
C PRO A 52 14.10 -24.29 7.46
N THR A 53 14.17 -23.49 8.53
CA THR A 53 13.06 -22.63 8.99
C THR A 53 13.60 -21.34 9.59
N LEU A 54 12.85 -20.25 9.49
CA LEU A 54 13.16 -18.96 10.10
C LEU A 54 12.12 -18.68 11.21
N SER A 55 12.51 -18.84 12.48
CA SER A 55 11.61 -18.70 13.62
C SER A 55 10.30 -19.54 13.49
N GLY A 56 10.43 -20.78 12.99
CA GLY A 56 9.33 -21.72 12.79
C GLY A 56 8.54 -21.52 11.47
N TRP A 57 8.96 -20.60 10.61
CA TRP A 57 8.35 -20.36 9.28
C TRP A 57 9.15 -21.06 8.19
N SER A 58 8.47 -21.79 7.33
CA SER A 58 9.04 -22.40 6.13
C SER A 58 9.18 -21.38 5.01
N PHE A 59 10.01 -21.70 4.01
CA PHE A 59 10.20 -20.87 2.81
C PHE A 59 8.87 -20.50 2.14
N TYR A 60 8.00 -21.48 1.89
CA TYR A 60 6.74 -21.22 1.18
C TYR A 60 5.74 -20.39 1.99
N GLU A 61 5.76 -20.49 3.31
CA GLU A 61 4.92 -19.66 4.17
C GLU A 61 5.36 -18.19 4.15
N ILE A 62 6.67 -17.94 4.15
CA ILE A 62 7.20 -16.57 4.01
C ILE A 62 6.90 -16.01 2.62
N ILE A 63 7.08 -16.82 1.55
CA ILE A 63 6.70 -16.41 0.18
C ILE A 63 5.20 -16.10 0.07
N PHE A 64 4.35 -16.84 0.79
CA PHE A 64 2.91 -16.56 0.85
C PHE A 64 2.63 -15.20 1.50
N ILE A 65 3.19 -14.92 2.68
CA ILE A 65 3.02 -13.65 3.39
C ILE A 65 3.56 -12.49 2.55
N TYR A 66 4.74 -12.66 1.96
CA TYR A 66 5.34 -11.69 1.04
C TYR A 66 4.42 -11.42 -0.15
N GLY A 67 3.98 -12.46 -0.86
CA GLY A 67 3.06 -12.33 -2.00
C GLY A 67 1.77 -11.65 -1.62
N PHE A 68 1.15 -12.03 -0.49
CA PHE A 68 -0.06 -11.38 0.00
C PHE A 68 0.17 -9.88 0.26
N SER A 69 1.26 -9.50 0.91
CA SER A 69 1.57 -8.10 1.23
C SER A 69 1.72 -7.20 -0.01
N GLN A 70 2.11 -7.77 -1.17
CA GLN A 70 2.23 -7.03 -2.42
C GLN A 70 0.86 -6.63 -3.01
N ILE A 71 -0.19 -7.40 -2.74
CA ILE A 71 -1.51 -7.17 -3.35
C ILE A 71 -2.15 -5.87 -2.84
N PRO A 72 -2.36 -5.66 -1.52
CA PRO A 72 -2.89 -4.40 -1.02
C PRO A 72 -1.96 -3.20 -1.29
N ARG A 73 -0.63 -3.43 -1.29
CA ARG A 73 0.36 -2.42 -1.64
C ARG A 73 0.22 -1.98 -3.10
N GLY A 74 0.08 -2.93 -4.03
CA GLY A 74 -0.09 -2.64 -5.46
C GLY A 74 -1.39 -1.89 -5.74
N ILE A 75 -2.50 -2.23 -5.08
CA ILE A 75 -3.76 -1.48 -5.20
C ILE A 75 -3.57 -0.03 -4.71
N ASP A 76 -2.96 0.16 -3.55
CA ASP A 76 -2.66 1.50 -3.02
C ASP A 76 -1.75 2.28 -3.97
N HIS A 77 -0.69 1.67 -4.50
CA HIS A 77 0.23 2.28 -5.45
C HIS A 77 -0.49 2.74 -6.72
N ILE A 78 -1.34 1.91 -7.31
CA ILE A 78 -2.12 2.26 -8.51
C ILE A 78 -2.97 3.51 -8.29
N PHE A 79 -3.67 3.63 -7.17
CA PHE A 79 -4.73 4.62 -6.99
C PHE A 79 -4.34 5.85 -6.17
N THR A 80 -3.32 5.78 -5.31
CA THR A 80 -3.05 6.86 -4.35
C THR A 80 -1.63 7.41 -4.40
N ASP A 81 -0.83 6.97 -5.35
CA ASP A 81 0.60 7.30 -5.37
C ASP A 81 0.92 8.77 -5.65
N TYR A 82 -0.04 9.52 -6.20
CA TYR A 82 0.12 10.97 -6.35
C TYR A 82 0.32 11.69 -5.00
N LEU A 83 -0.08 11.09 -3.88
CA LEU A 83 0.19 11.62 -2.54
C LEU A 83 1.70 11.79 -2.25
N TRP A 84 2.58 11.00 -2.89
CA TRP A 84 4.03 11.20 -2.84
C TRP A 84 4.43 12.53 -3.46
N ILE A 85 3.95 12.80 -4.67
CA ILE A 85 4.23 14.04 -5.40
C ILE A 85 3.64 15.23 -4.63
N PHE A 86 2.42 15.10 -4.16
CA PHE A 86 1.74 16.09 -3.33
C PHE A 86 2.59 16.45 -2.10
N SER A 87 3.06 15.44 -1.37
CA SER A 87 3.86 15.63 -0.15
C SER A 87 5.19 16.36 -0.37
N GLY A 88 5.73 16.27 -1.59
CA GLY A 88 7.06 16.82 -1.90
C GLY A 88 7.04 18.24 -2.43
N LYS A 89 6.02 18.62 -3.22
CA LYS A 89 6.07 19.87 -3.97
C LYS A 89 4.78 20.67 -4.08
N SER A 90 3.61 20.03 -4.00
CA SER A 90 2.36 20.72 -4.34
C SER A 90 2.02 21.85 -3.36
N ILE A 91 2.36 21.71 -2.07
CA ILE A 91 2.18 22.77 -1.07
C ILE A 91 3.21 23.88 -1.25
N VAL A 92 4.49 23.51 -1.37
CA VAL A 92 5.60 24.49 -1.54
C VAL A 92 5.39 25.39 -2.77
N ARG A 93 4.86 24.82 -3.85
CA ARG A 93 4.67 25.54 -5.13
C ARG A 93 3.32 26.25 -5.24
N GLY A 94 2.49 26.23 -4.20
CA GLY A 94 1.13 26.80 -4.27
C GLY A 94 0.17 26.07 -5.22
N GLU A 95 0.57 24.89 -5.72
CA GLU A 95 -0.26 24.12 -6.67
C GLU A 95 -1.57 23.62 -6.02
N PHE A 96 -1.67 23.66 -4.68
CA PHE A 96 -2.88 23.23 -3.97
C PHE A 96 -4.06 24.19 -4.16
N ASP A 97 -3.82 25.47 -4.44
CA ASP A 97 -4.86 26.49 -4.68
C ASP A 97 -5.83 26.04 -5.78
N ARG A 98 -5.33 25.43 -6.85
CA ARG A 98 -6.16 24.95 -7.97
C ARG A 98 -7.21 23.92 -7.56
N TYR A 99 -6.97 23.14 -6.49
CA TYR A 99 -7.94 22.17 -5.98
C TYR A 99 -9.02 22.82 -5.12
N LEU A 100 -8.71 23.95 -4.48
CA LEU A 100 -9.66 24.74 -3.69
C LEU A 100 -10.63 25.54 -4.56
N LEU A 101 -10.18 25.97 -5.73
CA LEU A 101 -10.99 26.75 -6.68
C LEU A 101 -12.05 25.93 -7.42
N ARG A 102 -11.96 24.61 -7.41
CA ARG A 102 -12.89 23.73 -8.11
C ARG A 102 -13.99 23.23 -7.18
N PRO A 103 -15.26 23.11 -7.65
CA PRO A 103 -16.38 22.64 -6.84
C PRO A 103 -16.37 21.10 -6.67
N LEU A 104 -15.25 20.56 -6.22
CA LEU A 104 -15.00 19.13 -5.97
C LEU A 104 -14.21 18.97 -4.67
N ASN A 105 -14.35 17.80 -4.01
CA ASN A 105 -13.57 17.51 -2.83
C ASN A 105 -12.05 17.56 -3.17
N PRO A 106 -11.23 18.36 -2.46
CA PRO A 106 -9.80 18.49 -2.76
C PRO A 106 -9.02 17.17 -2.68
N LEU A 107 -9.31 16.31 -1.69
CA LEU A 107 -8.66 15.01 -1.58
C LEU A 107 -8.96 14.11 -2.78
N PHE A 108 -10.23 14.08 -3.22
CA PHE A 108 -10.60 13.34 -4.42
C PHE A 108 -9.81 13.82 -5.65
N GLN A 109 -9.66 15.13 -5.81
CA GLN A 109 -8.92 15.69 -6.94
C GLN A 109 -7.44 15.28 -6.88
N VAL A 110 -6.81 15.36 -5.70
CA VAL A 110 -5.42 14.94 -5.51
C VAL A 110 -5.24 13.45 -5.83
N ILE A 111 -6.11 12.57 -5.31
CA ILE A 111 -6.02 11.13 -5.58
C ILE A 111 -6.27 10.83 -7.07
N ALA A 112 -7.22 11.52 -7.70
CA ALA A 112 -7.57 11.31 -9.10
C ALA A 112 -6.57 11.92 -10.10
N GLU A 113 -5.64 12.76 -9.66
CA GLU A 113 -4.68 13.48 -10.52
C GLU A 113 -3.80 12.53 -11.33
N ARG A 114 -3.41 11.42 -10.73
CA ARG A 114 -2.50 10.47 -11.38
C ARG A 114 -2.84 9.03 -10.98
N PHE A 115 -2.80 8.18 -12.00
CA PHE A 115 -2.92 6.73 -11.89
C PHE A 115 -1.53 6.13 -12.15
N GLN A 116 -1.06 5.20 -11.31
CA GLN A 116 0.28 4.60 -11.43
C GLN A 116 0.19 3.16 -11.90
N PRO A 117 0.41 2.88 -13.18
CA PRO A 117 0.33 1.50 -13.70
C PRO A 117 1.44 0.59 -13.21
N ASP A 118 2.55 1.13 -12.70
CA ASP A 118 3.65 0.35 -12.13
C ASP A 118 3.17 -0.56 -10.99
N GLY A 119 2.15 -0.13 -10.24
CA GLY A 119 1.52 -0.94 -9.20
C GLY A 119 0.87 -2.24 -9.68
N PHE A 120 0.57 -2.38 -10.98
CA PHE A 120 0.15 -3.65 -11.55
C PHE A 120 1.25 -4.72 -11.46
N GLY A 121 2.52 -4.33 -11.52
CA GLY A 121 3.63 -5.24 -11.31
C GLY A 121 3.58 -5.88 -9.91
N GLU A 122 3.29 -5.07 -8.87
CA GLU A 122 3.10 -5.57 -7.50
C GLU A 122 1.94 -6.55 -7.41
N LEU A 123 0.80 -6.24 -8.03
CA LEU A 123 -0.36 -7.14 -8.05
C LEU A 123 -0.05 -8.46 -8.72
N VAL A 124 0.56 -8.43 -9.91
CA VAL A 124 0.88 -9.65 -10.67
C VAL A 124 1.84 -10.54 -9.88
N VAL A 125 2.93 -9.96 -9.37
CA VAL A 125 3.90 -10.71 -8.55
C VAL A 125 3.23 -11.23 -7.29
N GLY A 126 2.45 -10.40 -6.59
CA GLY A 126 1.72 -10.81 -5.39
C GLY A 126 0.82 -12.02 -5.65
N PHE A 127 -0.01 -11.97 -6.69
CA PHE A 127 -0.87 -13.10 -7.05
C PHE A 127 -0.09 -14.34 -7.45
N ILE A 128 0.98 -14.23 -8.25
CA ILE A 128 1.82 -15.37 -8.63
C ILE A 128 2.41 -16.04 -7.39
N LEU A 129 2.97 -15.24 -6.46
CA LEU A 129 3.60 -15.78 -5.25
C LEU A 129 2.57 -16.44 -4.32
N VAL A 130 1.39 -15.82 -4.14
CA VAL A 130 0.30 -16.41 -3.33
C VAL A 130 -0.16 -17.73 -3.93
N VAL A 131 -0.46 -17.77 -5.23
CA VAL A 131 -0.92 -19.00 -5.90
C VAL A 131 0.15 -20.09 -5.85
N TYR A 132 1.38 -19.75 -6.20
CA TYR A 132 2.51 -20.70 -6.18
C TYR A 132 2.72 -21.31 -4.78
N SER A 133 2.79 -20.46 -3.76
CA SER A 133 3.01 -20.93 -2.38
C SER A 133 1.79 -21.68 -1.82
N ALA A 134 0.56 -21.25 -2.14
CA ALA A 134 -0.66 -21.97 -1.74
C ALA A 134 -0.71 -23.39 -2.29
N ILE A 135 -0.30 -23.60 -3.56
CA ILE A 135 -0.21 -24.92 -4.17
C ILE A 135 0.84 -25.77 -3.43
N LYS A 136 2.03 -25.21 -3.17
CA LYS A 136 3.11 -25.93 -2.46
C LYS A 136 2.78 -26.30 -1.02
N LEU A 137 1.98 -25.48 -0.36
CA LEU A 137 1.52 -25.70 1.02
C LEU A 137 0.21 -26.50 1.09
N SER A 138 -0.39 -26.85 -0.05
CA SER A 138 -1.69 -27.52 -0.13
C SER A 138 -2.78 -26.79 0.67
N VAL A 139 -2.82 -25.44 0.56
CA VAL A 139 -3.78 -24.61 1.30
C VAL A 139 -5.21 -24.97 0.88
N ASN A 140 -6.06 -25.22 1.84
CA ASN A 140 -7.49 -25.53 1.58
C ASN A 140 -8.27 -24.24 1.29
N ILE A 141 -8.56 -24.00 0.01
CA ILE A 141 -9.28 -22.81 -0.47
C ILE A 141 -10.79 -23.06 -0.35
N THR A 142 -11.39 -22.56 0.72
CA THR A 142 -12.85 -22.60 0.97
C THR A 142 -13.52 -21.29 0.53
N PRO A 143 -14.85 -21.23 0.36
CA PRO A 143 -15.56 -19.97 0.14
C PRO A 143 -15.26 -18.91 1.23
N LEU A 144 -15.14 -19.31 2.50
CA LEU A 144 -14.78 -18.42 3.60
C LEU A 144 -13.35 -17.89 3.46
N TRP A 145 -12.42 -18.71 2.97
CA TRP A 145 -11.05 -18.30 2.66
C TRP A 145 -11.04 -17.19 1.60
N ILE A 146 -11.81 -17.34 0.51
CA ILE A 146 -11.90 -16.35 -0.57
C ILE A 146 -12.49 -15.02 -0.05
N ILE A 147 -13.57 -15.09 0.73
CA ILE A 147 -14.17 -13.90 1.37
C ILE A 147 -13.16 -13.23 2.29
N GLY A 148 -12.48 -14.00 3.13
CA GLY A 148 -11.44 -13.51 4.03
C GLY A 148 -10.28 -12.85 3.27
N PHE A 149 -9.83 -13.45 2.18
CA PHE A 149 -8.79 -12.90 1.30
C PHE A 149 -9.20 -11.52 0.76
N ILE A 150 -10.40 -11.40 0.19
CA ILE A 150 -10.90 -10.13 -0.37
C ILE A 150 -11.01 -9.04 0.71
N ILE A 151 -11.60 -9.37 1.86
CA ILE A 151 -11.77 -8.41 2.97
C ILE A 151 -10.41 -7.97 3.50
N ALA A 152 -9.46 -8.90 3.67
CA ALA A 152 -8.13 -8.61 4.14
C ALA A 152 -7.33 -7.73 3.15
N VAL A 153 -7.46 -7.96 1.84
CA VAL A 153 -6.89 -7.10 0.79
C VAL A 153 -7.45 -5.69 0.89
N ILE A 154 -8.77 -5.54 1.05
CA ILE A 154 -9.41 -4.23 1.24
C ILE A 154 -8.85 -3.54 2.49
N GLY A 155 -8.83 -4.23 3.64
CA GLY A 155 -8.31 -3.71 4.89
C GLY A 155 -6.84 -3.28 4.79
N GLY A 156 -5.99 -4.11 4.19
CA GLY A 156 -4.59 -3.81 3.96
C GLY A 156 -4.37 -2.59 3.05
N THR A 157 -5.16 -2.47 1.98
CA THR A 157 -5.14 -1.29 1.08
C THR A 157 -5.51 -0.02 1.85
N LEU A 158 -6.55 -0.06 2.67
CA LEU A 158 -6.96 1.08 3.50
C LEU A 158 -5.85 1.49 4.49
N ILE A 159 -5.09 0.54 5.05
CA ILE A 159 -3.95 0.84 5.92
C ILE A 159 -2.85 1.57 5.14
N TYR A 160 -2.44 1.06 3.96
CA TYR A 160 -1.44 1.72 3.12
C TYR A 160 -1.85 3.14 2.76
N THR A 161 -3.09 3.31 2.26
CA THR A 161 -3.66 4.62 1.89
C THR A 161 -3.74 5.55 3.11
N GLY A 162 -4.18 5.05 4.27
CA GLY A 162 -4.29 5.83 5.49
C GLY A 162 -2.94 6.35 5.97
N VAL A 163 -1.92 5.50 6.03
CA VAL A 163 -0.56 5.90 6.44
C VAL A 163 0.02 6.91 5.45
N LYS A 164 -0.13 6.67 4.14
CA LYS A 164 0.35 7.58 3.09
C LYS A 164 -0.34 8.94 3.19
N LEU A 165 -1.67 8.97 3.34
CA LEU A 165 -2.45 10.19 3.49
C LEU A 165 -2.07 10.98 4.75
N ALA A 166 -1.94 10.31 5.90
CA ALA A 166 -1.55 10.95 7.15
C ALA A 166 -0.19 11.64 7.03
N THR A 167 0.81 10.90 6.52
CA THR A 167 2.18 11.43 6.37
C THR A 167 2.28 12.49 5.28
N ALA A 168 1.56 12.36 4.16
CA ALA A 168 1.50 13.39 3.13
C ALA A 168 0.85 14.68 3.64
N SER A 169 -0.17 14.57 4.51
CA SER A 169 -0.86 15.73 5.09
C SER A 169 0.04 16.61 5.97
N ILE A 170 1.14 16.06 6.51
CA ILE A 170 2.13 16.84 7.29
C ILE A 170 2.68 18.02 6.46
N SER A 171 2.68 17.92 5.14
CA SER A 171 3.16 18.99 4.24
C SER A 171 2.39 20.30 4.39
N PHE A 172 1.16 20.30 4.85
CA PHE A 172 0.39 21.52 5.10
C PHE A 172 1.06 22.43 6.17
N TRP A 173 1.75 21.83 7.14
CA TRP A 173 2.45 22.57 8.21
C TRP A 173 3.94 22.72 7.95
N THR A 174 4.57 21.71 7.34
CA THR A 174 6.03 21.70 7.13
C THR A 174 6.44 22.11 5.72
N LYS A 175 5.47 22.47 4.85
CA LYS A 175 5.59 22.77 3.41
C LYS A 175 5.97 21.54 2.57
N THR A 176 6.78 20.63 3.08
CA THR A 176 7.10 19.34 2.45
C THR A 176 7.16 18.24 3.49
N SER A 177 6.58 17.09 3.18
CA SER A 177 6.60 15.88 4.01
C SER A 177 7.09 14.63 3.25
N PHE A 178 7.74 14.81 2.11
CA PHE A 178 8.24 13.72 1.27
C PHE A 178 9.07 12.70 2.07
N ARG A 179 9.97 13.19 2.94
CA ARG A 179 10.78 12.31 3.82
C ARG A 179 9.96 11.51 4.81
N HIS A 180 8.89 12.09 5.35
CA HIS A 180 7.99 11.40 6.26
C HIS A 180 7.24 10.26 5.55
N VAL A 181 6.75 10.51 4.32
CA VAL A 181 6.13 9.49 3.48
C VAL A 181 7.15 8.37 3.17
N GLN A 182 8.39 8.75 2.80
CA GLN A 182 9.45 7.80 2.48
C GLN A 182 9.79 6.89 3.66
N ILE A 183 9.97 7.46 4.86
CA ILE A 183 10.27 6.68 6.08
C ILE A 183 9.10 5.75 6.42
N ALA A 184 7.88 6.28 6.44
CA ALA A 184 6.70 5.49 6.77
C ALA A 184 6.50 4.33 5.77
N TYR A 185 6.66 4.60 4.48
CA TYR A 185 6.53 3.57 3.45
C TYR A 185 7.67 2.55 3.48
N GLY A 186 8.90 2.98 3.83
CA GLY A 186 10.03 2.08 4.06
C GLY A 186 9.77 1.08 5.19
N LEU A 187 9.02 1.49 6.23
CA LEU A 187 8.61 0.56 7.29
C LEU A 187 7.65 -0.52 6.79
N SER A 188 6.94 -0.30 5.69
CA SER A 188 6.09 -1.34 5.10
C SER A 188 6.87 -2.55 4.57
N ASP A 189 8.15 -2.40 4.28
CA ASP A 189 8.99 -3.51 3.84
C ASP A 189 9.16 -4.60 4.91
N PHE A 190 8.97 -4.25 6.19
CA PHE A 190 8.93 -5.23 7.26
C PHE A 190 7.67 -6.13 7.22
N SER A 191 6.59 -5.71 6.57
CA SER A 191 5.37 -6.52 6.42
C SER A 191 5.53 -7.70 5.46
N LYS A 192 6.60 -7.72 4.68
CA LYS A 192 6.96 -8.83 3.78
C LYS A 192 7.35 -10.10 4.53
N TYR A 193 7.63 -9.99 5.83
CA TYR A 193 8.08 -11.08 6.69
C TYR A 193 7.17 -11.25 7.90
N PRO A 194 7.12 -12.47 8.48
CA PRO A 194 6.41 -12.68 9.73
C PRO A 194 6.92 -11.77 10.84
N ILE A 195 6.03 -11.03 11.50
CA ILE A 195 6.45 -10.12 12.59
C ILE A 195 7.08 -10.85 13.77
N SER A 196 6.89 -12.17 13.87
CA SER A 196 7.48 -13.01 14.92
C SER A 196 9.02 -13.07 14.87
N ILE A 197 9.63 -12.76 13.69
CA ILE A 197 11.08 -12.73 13.54
C ILE A 197 11.72 -11.47 14.13
N TYR A 198 10.93 -10.41 14.36
CA TYR A 198 11.45 -9.13 14.81
C TYR A 198 11.48 -8.98 16.34
N PRO A 199 12.37 -8.14 16.88
CA PRO A 199 12.37 -7.76 18.29
C PRO A 199 11.04 -7.11 18.73
N GLY A 200 10.73 -7.15 20.03
CA GLY A 200 9.47 -6.64 20.58
C GLY A 200 9.14 -5.19 20.23
N ALA A 201 10.15 -4.31 20.18
CA ALA A 201 9.97 -2.91 19.80
C ALA A 201 9.46 -2.75 18.35
N ILE A 202 10.01 -3.52 17.39
CA ILE A 202 9.56 -3.49 16.00
C ILE A 202 8.15 -4.09 15.87
N LYS A 203 7.88 -5.20 16.58
CA LYS A 203 6.53 -5.77 16.65
C LYS A 203 5.51 -4.75 17.12
N PHE A 204 5.81 -4.05 18.22
CA PHE A 204 4.94 -3.01 18.77
C PHE A 204 4.72 -1.87 17.77
N LEU A 205 5.78 -1.38 17.12
CA LEU A 205 5.72 -0.32 16.11
C LEU A 205 4.80 -0.72 14.96
N LEU A 206 5.03 -1.92 14.39
CA LEU A 206 4.29 -2.40 13.20
C LEU A 206 2.85 -2.86 13.52
N THR A 207 2.51 -3.07 14.77
CA THR A 207 1.16 -3.49 15.17
C THR A 207 0.31 -2.30 15.62
N PHE A 208 0.88 -1.35 16.40
CA PHE A 208 0.11 -0.32 17.09
C PHE A 208 0.36 1.11 16.60
N ILE A 209 1.55 1.42 16.10
CA ILE A 209 1.91 2.79 15.68
C ILE A 209 1.67 2.96 14.17
N ILE A 210 2.29 2.12 13.36
CA ILE A 210 2.12 2.09 11.91
C ILE A 210 1.73 0.66 11.53
N PRO A 211 0.42 0.35 11.44
CA PRO A 211 -0.09 -1.00 11.57
C PRO A 211 0.14 -1.87 10.32
N PHE A 212 1.37 -1.88 9.79
CA PHE A 212 1.74 -2.69 8.62
C PHE A 212 1.75 -4.20 8.88
N ALA A 213 1.76 -4.65 10.13
CA ALA A 213 1.56 -6.07 10.44
C ALA A 213 0.22 -6.62 9.90
N PHE A 214 -0.79 -5.75 9.79
CA PHE A 214 -2.12 -6.09 9.24
C PHE A 214 -2.17 -6.03 7.70
N THR A 215 -1.10 -5.65 7.01
CA THR A 215 -1.07 -5.66 5.54
C THR A 215 -0.46 -6.92 4.95
N GLY A 216 0.20 -7.74 5.77
CA GLY A 216 0.87 -8.97 5.33
C GLY A 216 0.72 -10.10 6.34
N TYR A 217 1.27 -9.93 7.54
CA TYR A 217 1.40 -10.99 8.54
C TYR A 217 0.06 -11.54 9.03
N TYR A 218 -0.78 -10.72 9.70
CA TYR A 218 -2.03 -11.24 10.28
C TYR A 218 -2.99 -11.84 9.24
N PRO A 219 -3.25 -11.19 8.08
CA PRO A 219 -4.02 -11.83 7.03
C PRO A 219 -3.36 -13.10 6.49
N GLY A 220 -2.05 -13.06 6.24
CA GLY A 220 -1.30 -14.22 5.75
C GLY A 220 -1.37 -15.41 6.70
N THR A 221 -1.27 -15.20 8.01
CA THR A 221 -1.38 -16.26 9.03
C THR A 221 -2.77 -16.88 9.07
N TYR A 222 -3.84 -16.08 8.94
CA TYR A 222 -5.19 -16.60 8.80
C TYR A 222 -5.34 -17.45 7.53
N LEU A 223 -4.91 -16.95 6.40
CA LEU A 223 -5.01 -17.63 5.10
C LEU A 223 -4.20 -18.94 5.07
N LEU A 224 -3.16 -19.05 5.89
CA LEU A 224 -2.38 -20.27 6.12
C LEU A 224 -2.99 -21.19 7.20
N GLY A 225 -4.14 -20.84 7.78
CA GLY A 225 -4.82 -21.64 8.81
C GLY A 225 -4.15 -21.58 10.19
N LYS A 226 -3.28 -20.58 10.44
CA LYS A 226 -2.53 -20.42 11.71
C LYS A 226 -3.17 -19.42 12.67
N GLU A 227 -4.11 -18.62 12.20
CA GLU A 227 -4.79 -17.58 12.98
C GLU A 227 -6.30 -17.61 12.77
N SER A 228 -7.05 -16.99 13.68
CA SER A 228 -8.49 -16.87 13.60
C SER A 228 -8.94 -15.88 12.51
N PHE A 229 -10.16 -16.08 11.97
CA PHE A 229 -10.79 -15.14 11.05
C PHE A 229 -10.90 -13.73 11.64
N PHE A 230 -11.16 -13.62 12.95
CA PHE A 230 -11.26 -12.34 13.63
C PHE A 230 -9.95 -11.55 13.57
N MET A 231 -8.82 -12.18 13.96
CA MET A 231 -7.50 -11.51 14.00
C MET A 231 -6.98 -11.17 12.60
N GLY A 232 -7.06 -12.13 11.68
CA GLY A 232 -6.49 -11.96 10.35
C GLY A 232 -7.35 -11.12 9.38
N VAL A 233 -8.67 -11.10 9.58
CA VAL A 233 -9.58 -10.48 8.60
C VAL A 233 -10.35 -9.31 9.20
N ILE A 234 -11.13 -9.55 10.26
CA ILE A 234 -12.00 -8.51 10.82
C ILE A 234 -11.17 -7.38 11.43
N LEU A 235 -10.16 -7.71 12.22
CA LEU A 235 -9.29 -6.70 12.83
C LEU A 235 -8.50 -5.92 11.77
N THR A 236 -8.04 -6.59 10.71
CA THR A 236 -7.40 -5.92 9.57
C THR A 236 -8.32 -4.88 8.92
N LEU A 237 -9.59 -5.22 8.70
CA LEU A 237 -10.56 -4.28 8.15
C LEU A 237 -10.84 -3.12 9.11
N ILE A 238 -11.02 -3.39 10.41
CA ILE A 238 -11.24 -2.36 11.43
C ILE A 238 -10.06 -1.39 11.48
N VAL A 239 -8.83 -1.90 11.55
CA VAL A 239 -7.60 -1.08 11.56
C VAL A 239 -7.50 -0.26 10.27
N GLY A 240 -7.82 -0.85 9.12
CA GLY A 240 -7.85 -0.14 7.83
C GLY A 240 -8.83 1.03 7.82
N VAL A 241 -10.06 0.80 8.27
CA VAL A 241 -11.10 1.85 8.37
C VAL A 241 -10.67 2.95 9.35
N LEU A 242 -10.13 2.58 10.51
CA LEU A 242 -9.63 3.55 11.49
C LEU A 242 -8.46 4.37 10.93
N SER A 243 -7.55 3.75 10.18
CA SER A 243 -6.43 4.43 9.52
C SER A 243 -6.93 5.51 8.55
N ILE A 244 -7.95 5.22 7.75
CA ILE A 244 -8.58 6.21 6.85
C ILE A 244 -9.28 7.31 7.64
N ILE A 245 -10.05 6.99 8.69
CA ILE A 245 -10.76 8.00 9.48
C ILE A 245 -9.75 8.97 10.12
N VAL A 246 -8.70 8.45 10.75
CA VAL A 246 -7.68 9.27 11.40
C VAL A 246 -6.93 10.12 10.37
N SER A 247 -6.47 9.54 9.28
CA SER A 247 -5.73 10.26 8.23
C SER A 247 -6.58 11.33 7.56
N TYR A 248 -7.86 11.06 7.32
CA TYR A 248 -8.78 12.05 6.76
C TYR A 248 -9.03 13.23 7.72
N ARG A 249 -9.06 12.99 9.05
CA ARG A 249 -9.14 14.07 10.05
C ARG A 249 -7.86 14.92 10.04
N ILE A 250 -6.69 14.30 9.91
CA ILE A 250 -5.41 15.00 9.77
C ILE A 250 -5.43 15.84 8.50
N TRP A 251 -5.86 15.28 7.36
CA TRP A 251 -6.01 15.98 6.10
C TRP A 251 -6.90 17.21 6.22
N LEU A 252 -8.10 17.08 6.82
CA LEU A 252 -9.02 18.21 6.98
C LEU A 252 -8.44 19.34 7.84
N LYS A 253 -7.73 18.99 8.92
CA LYS A 253 -6.98 19.96 9.73
C LYS A 253 -5.87 20.64 8.90
N GLY A 254 -5.16 19.87 8.09
CA GLY A 254 -4.15 20.43 7.18
C GLY A 254 -4.74 21.41 6.17
N VAL A 255 -5.84 21.04 5.54
CA VAL A 255 -6.54 21.94 4.59
C VAL A 255 -7.00 23.22 5.28
N SER A 256 -7.53 23.15 6.51
CA SER A 256 -7.96 24.35 7.26
C SER A 256 -6.79 25.24 7.73
N SER A 257 -5.58 24.70 7.80
CA SER A 257 -4.35 25.43 8.16
C SER A 257 -3.54 25.86 6.95
N TYR A 258 -4.02 25.57 5.74
CA TYR A 258 -3.29 25.88 4.53
C TYR A 258 -3.34 27.38 4.23
N GLU A 259 -2.18 27.97 4.04
CA GLU A 259 -1.97 29.34 3.56
C GLU A 259 -1.30 29.26 2.19
N SER A 260 -1.89 29.96 1.20
CA SER A 260 -1.30 30.04 -0.13
C SER A 260 0.10 30.66 -0.07
N SER A 261 1.04 30.10 -0.82
CA SER A 261 2.40 30.67 -0.91
C SER A 261 2.48 31.94 -1.77
N GLY A 262 1.37 32.36 -2.37
CA GLY A 262 1.28 33.63 -3.09
C GLY A 262 2.11 33.73 -4.36
N ASN A 263 2.26 32.63 -5.11
CA ASN A 263 2.91 32.64 -6.43
C ASN A 263 1.90 32.90 -7.55
#